data_bb4c649453803481ef73b1f53ea8e31a
#
_entry.id   bb4c649453803481ef73b1f53ea8e31a
#
_cell.length_a   1.000
_cell.length_b   1.000
_cell.length_c   1.000
_cell.angle_alpha   90.00
_cell.angle_beta   90.00
_cell.angle_gamma   90.00
#
_symmetry.space_group_name_H-M   'P 1'
#
loop_
_entity.id
_entity.type
_entity.pdbx_description
1 polymer ?
#
loop_
_entity_poly.entity_id
_entity_poly.type
_entity_poly.pdbx_seq_one_letter_code
_entity_poly.pdbx_strand_id
1 'polypeptide(L)'
;EDIRWPVGGEIDILENRGRISNISSSALHFGKQWNKKSTLVGEALIPREVRFQDKFHSISLVWKENYIAFYLDNSLDPYFTINSDHPEFQKYKYPFNRDYYMILNVAVGGKYDDYWVDFDAFCSDRACSNKENPDSHRFIIDWIEYERL
;
A
#
# COMPACT_ATOMS: atom_id res chain seq x y z
N GLU A 1 0.43 17.21 18.45
CA GLU A 1 1.00 16.10 19.24
C GLU A 1 1.69 15.13 18.30
N ASP A 2 2.92 14.76 18.60
CA ASP A 2 3.68 13.76 17.87
C ASP A 2 3.11 12.37 18.20
N ILE A 3 2.21 11.89 17.35
CA ILE A 3 1.55 10.60 17.55
C ILE A 3 2.40 9.52 16.92
N ARG A 4 3.14 8.80 17.76
CA ARG A 4 4.02 7.73 17.30
C ARG A 4 3.25 6.55 16.71
N TRP A 5 3.79 5.99 15.65
CA TRP A 5 3.33 4.75 15.06
C TRP A 5 3.36 3.57 16.07
N PRO A 6 2.36 2.69 16.10
CA PRO A 6 1.15 2.61 15.28
C PRO A 6 -0.10 3.27 15.91
N VAL A 7 0.07 4.12 16.92
CA VAL A 7 -1.05 4.77 17.63
C VAL A 7 -1.82 5.72 16.70
N GLY A 8 -1.10 6.40 15.83
CA GLY A 8 -1.66 7.28 14.82
C GLY A 8 -2.42 6.56 13.71
N GLY A 9 -2.17 5.27 13.53
CA GLY A 9 -2.62 4.51 12.39
C GLY A 9 -1.72 4.71 11.15
N GLU A 10 -1.91 3.84 10.17
CA GLU A 10 -1.31 3.88 8.83
C GLU A 10 -2.30 3.30 7.84
N ILE A 11 -2.46 3.94 6.70
CA ILE A 11 -3.32 3.50 5.60
C ILE A 11 -2.42 3.28 4.39
N ASP A 12 -2.19 2.03 4.04
CA ASP A 12 -1.42 1.65 2.87
C ASP A 12 -2.37 1.49 1.70
N ILE A 13 -2.37 2.47 0.80
CA ILE A 13 -3.30 2.50 -0.33
C ILE A 13 -2.88 1.48 -1.39
N LEU A 14 -1.57 1.34 -1.62
CA LEU A 14 -1.00 0.41 -2.59
C LEU A 14 0.29 -0.19 -2.06
N GLU A 15 0.33 -1.50 -1.99
CA GLU A 15 1.54 -2.28 -1.74
C GLU A 15 1.66 -3.37 -2.81
N ASN A 16 2.71 -3.34 -3.61
CA ASN A 16 2.95 -4.33 -4.64
C ASN A 16 4.37 -4.91 -4.52
N ARG A 17 4.47 -6.22 -4.69
CA ARG A 17 5.74 -6.95 -4.74
C ARG A 17 6.06 -7.33 -6.16
N GLY A 18 7.21 -6.95 -6.66
CA GLY A 18 7.62 -7.24 -8.04
C GLY A 18 7.57 -8.73 -8.40
N ARG A 19 7.90 -9.64 -7.45
CA ARG A 19 7.85 -11.09 -7.68
C ARG A 19 6.44 -11.70 -7.62
N ILE A 20 5.48 -11.03 -6.97
CA ILE A 20 4.06 -11.44 -6.92
C ILE A 20 3.27 -10.43 -7.73
N SER A 21 3.53 -10.44 -9.02
CA SER A 21 3.22 -9.35 -9.92
C SER A 21 1.73 -9.17 -10.25
N ASN A 22 0.89 -10.15 -9.93
CA ASN A 22 -0.56 -10.11 -10.18
C ASN A 22 -1.38 -9.80 -8.92
N ILE A 23 -0.74 -9.50 -7.81
CA ILE A 23 -1.40 -9.14 -6.55
C ILE A 23 -0.89 -7.79 -6.09
N SER A 24 -1.81 -6.89 -5.76
CA SER A 24 -1.54 -5.69 -4.99
C SER A 24 -2.36 -5.71 -3.72
N SER A 25 -1.84 -5.18 -2.62
CA SER A 25 -2.57 -5.12 -1.36
C SER A 25 -2.80 -3.70 -0.90
N SER A 26 -3.80 -3.55 -0.06
CA SER A 26 -4.00 -2.39 0.80
C SER A 26 -4.07 -2.84 2.24
N ALA A 27 -3.56 -2.03 3.16
CA ALA A 27 -3.51 -2.40 4.55
C ALA A 27 -3.89 -1.24 5.49
N LEU A 28 -4.35 -1.61 6.67
CA LEU A 28 -4.58 -0.71 7.79
C LEU A 28 -3.77 -1.20 8.97
N HIS A 29 -2.82 -0.41 9.44
CA HIS A 29 -2.03 -0.71 10.63
C HIS A 29 -2.43 0.22 11.78
N PHE A 30 -2.66 -0.35 12.96
CA PHE A 30 -3.05 0.42 14.14
C PHE A 30 -2.75 -0.34 15.42
N GLY A 31 -2.64 0.37 16.54
CA GLY A 31 -2.33 -0.29 17.80
C GLY A 31 -1.81 0.66 18.87
N LYS A 32 -1.29 0.09 19.96
CA LYS A 32 -0.72 0.85 21.08
C LYS A 32 0.79 1.03 20.98
N GLN A 33 1.47 0.05 20.42
CA GLN A 33 2.93 0.01 20.24
C GLN A 33 3.31 -1.11 19.28
N TRP A 34 4.56 -1.15 18.83
CA TRP A 34 5.08 -2.09 17.83
C TRP A 34 4.62 -3.54 18.00
N ASN A 35 4.72 -4.10 19.19
CA ASN A 35 4.36 -5.49 19.49
C ASN A 35 2.91 -5.66 20.00
N LYS A 36 2.11 -4.59 19.99
CA LYS A 36 0.69 -4.57 20.35
C LYS A 36 -0.08 -3.78 19.30
N LYS A 37 -0.12 -4.33 18.10
CA LYS A 37 -0.80 -3.76 16.94
C LYS A 37 -1.64 -4.81 16.21
N SER A 38 -2.55 -4.34 15.39
CA SER A 38 -3.29 -5.13 14.41
C SER A 38 -3.00 -4.62 13.01
N THR A 39 -3.12 -5.52 12.07
CA THR A 39 -3.07 -5.23 10.64
C THR A 39 -4.27 -5.89 9.98
N LEU A 40 -5.01 -5.11 9.20
CA LEU A 40 -6.09 -5.59 8.35
C LEU A 40 -5.64 -5.40 6.90
N VAL A 41 -5.75 -6.45 6.09
CA VAL A 41 -5.24 -6.45 4.71
C VAL A 41 -6.33 -6.90 3.76
N GLY A 42 -6.42 -6.26 2.62
CA GLY A 42 -7.20 -6.68 1.47
C GLY A 42 -6.33 -6.77 0.22
N GLU A 43 -6.63 -7.71 -0.65
CA GLU A 43 -5.85 -7.95 -1.87
C GLU A 43 -6.68 -7.67 -3.12
N ALA A 44 -6.10 -6.88 -4.01
CA ALA A 44 -6.57 -6.70 -5.38
C ALA A 44 -5.87 -7.73 -6.28
N LEU A 45 -6.65 -8.51 -7.01
CA LEU A 45 -6.17 -9.62 -7.85
C LEU A 45 -6.47 -9.32 -9.30
N ILE A 46 -5.46 -9.48 -10.17
CA ILE A 46 -5.63 -9.53 -11.62
C ILE A 46 -5.28 -10.94 -12.13
N PRO A 47 -5.64 -11.32 -13.36
CA PRO A 47 -5.30 -12.63 -13.91
C PRO A 47 -3.82 -12.96 -13.78
N ARG A 48 -3.47 -14.21 -13.49
CA ARG A 48 -2.09 -14.63 -13.20
C ARG A 48 -1.10 -14.38 -14.33
N GLU A 49 -1.59 -14.36 -15.56
CA GLU A 49 -0.83 -14.09 -16.78
C GLU A 49 -0.56 -12.59 -17.02
N VAL A 50 -1.14 -11.73 -16.20
CA VAL A 50 -0.99 -10.26 -16.26
C VAL A 50 -0.21 -9.79 -15.05
N ARG A 51 0.62 -8.77 -15.23
CA ARG A 51 1.36 -8.15 -14.14
C ARG A 51 0.87 -6.71 -13.93
N PHE A 52 0.80 -6.27 -12.68
CA PHE A 52 0.50 -4.87 -12.35
C PHE A 52 1.47 -3.89 -13.01
N GLN A 53 2.71 -4.32 -13.28
CA GLN A 53 3.74 -3.50 -13.92
C GLN A 53 3.53 -3.31 -15.44
N ASP A 54 2.64 -4.05 -16.09
CA ASP A 54 2.50 -4.03 -17.56
C ASP A 54 1.70 -2.82 -18.07
N LYS A 55 0.93 -2.17 -17.20
CA LYS A 55 0.14 -0.97 -17.52
C LYS A 55 -0.13 -0.12 -16.28
N PHE A 56 -0.61 1.09 -16.49
CA PHE A 56 -1.13 1.89 -15.40
C PHE A 56 -2.41 1.30 -14.81
N HIS A 57 -2.48 1.33 -13.49
CA HIS A 57 -3.66 1.00 -12.70
C HIS A 57 -3.99 2.14 -11.77
N SER A 58 -5.25 2.34 -11.46
CA SER A 58 -5.68 3.25 -10.41
C SER A 58 -6.08 2.45 -9.16
N ILE A 59 -5.59 2.86 -8.02
CA ILE A 59 -6.10 2.40 -6.73
C ILE A 59 -6.81 3.59 -6.09
N SER A 60 -8.10 3.43 -5.80
CA SER A 60 -8.90 4.47 -5.19
C SER A 60 -9.22 4.13 -3.75
N LEU A 61 -9.13 5.13 -2.90
CA LEU A 61 -9.50 5.07 -1.48
C LEU A 61 -10.74 5.94 -1.26
N VAL A 62 -11.85 5.35 -0.84
CA VAL A 62 -12.97 6.07 -0.25
C VAL A 62 -12.79 6.02 1.26
N TRP A 63 -12.57 7.19 1.85
CA TRP A 63 -12.30 7.33 3.27
C TRP A 63 -13.29 8.30 3.92
N LYS A 64 -14.10 7.78 4.81
CA LYS A 64 -15.08 8.52 5.60
C LYS A 64 -14.83 8.28 7.08
N GLU A 65 -15.47 9.03 7.94
CA GLU A 65 -15.29 8.97 9.39
C GLU A 65 -15.33 7.55 9.97
N ASN A 66 -16.25 6.70 9.47
CA ASN A 66 -16.47 5.35 9.98
C ASN A 66 -16.36 4.26 8.92
N TYR A 67 -15.78 4.58 7.76
CA TYR A 67 -15.77 3.69 6.62
C TYR A 67 -14.54 3.93 5.74
N ILE A 68 -13.86 2.86 5.39
CA ILE A 68 -12.73 2.85 4.45
C ILE A 68 -12.97 1.75 3.43
N ALA A 69 -12.83 2.08 2.15
CA ALA A 69 -12.92 1.11 1.06
C ALA A 69 -11.90 1.39 -0.03
N PHE A 70 -11.36 0.31 -0.60
CA PHE A 70 -10.34 0.36 -1.63
C PHE A 70 -10.88 -0.29 -2.91
N TYR A 71 -10.59 0.34 -4.04
CA TYR A 71 -11.05 -0.08 -5.36
C TYR A 71 -9.89 -0.18 -6.32
N LEU A 72 -9.94 -1.15 -7.24
CA LEU A 72 -9.00 -1.31 -8.33
C LEU A 72 -9.62 -0.80 -9.63
N ASP A 73 -8.91 0.07 -10.32
CA ASP A 73 -9.32 0.66 -11.60
C ASP A 73 -10.73 1.30 -11.48
N ASN A 74 -11.59 1.06 -12.42
CA ASN A 74 -12.96 1.58 -12.45
C ASN A 74 -13.99 0.60 -11.86
N SER A 75 -13.57 -0.33 -10.99
CA SER A 75 -14.50 -1.26 -10.35
C SER A 75 -15.52 -0.49 -9.50
N LEU A 76 -16.78 -0.89 -9.59
CA LEU A 76 -17.83 -0.39 -8.71
C LEU A 76 -17.82 -1.09 -7.34
N ASP A 77 -17.22 -2.27 -7.27
CA ASP A 77 -17.13 -3.07 -6.06
C ASP A 77 -15.73 -2.93 -5.43
N PRO A 78 -15.66 -2.58 -4.15
CA PRO A 78 -14.38 -2.52 -3.44
C PRO A 78 -13.80 -3.93 -3.25
N TYR A 79 -12.49 -4.07 -3.40
CA TYR A 79 -11.83 -5.32 -3.05
C TYR A 79 -11.53 -5.43 -1.56
N PHE A 80 -11.56 -4.31 -0.83
CA PHE A 80 -11.35 -4.27 0.59
C PHE A 80 -12.20 -3.18 1.23
N THR A 81 -12.94 -3.53 2.29
CA THR A 81 -13.83 -2.61 3.01
C THR A 81 -13.73 -2.84 4.51
N ILE A 82 -13.63 -1.77 5.26
CA ILE A 82 -13.58 -1.79 6.73
C ILE A 82 -14.49 -0.71 7.31
N ASN A 83 -15.30 -1.10 8.29
CA ASN A 83 -16.09 -0.19 9.10
C ASN A 83 -15.46 -0.01 10.49
N SER A 84 -15.72 1.11 11.13
CA SER A 84 -15.16 1.45 12.45
C SER A 84 -15.66 0.54 13.59
N ASP A 85 -16.70 -0.25 13.37
CA ASP A 85 -17.23 -1.26 14.30
C ASP A 85 -16.52 -2.61 14.21
N HIS A 86 -15.54 -2.76 13.31
CA HIS A 86 -14.78 -4.00 13.19
C HIS A 86 -14.16 -4.39 14.55
N PRO A 87 -14.24 -5.68 14.96
CA PRO A 87 -13.84 -6.15 16.29
C PRO A 87 -12.43 -5.76 16.73
N GLU A 88 -11.48 -5.66 15.81
CA GLU A 88 -10.11 -5.27 16.14
C GLU A 88 -10.01 -3.84 16.67
N PHE A 89 -10.92 -2.93 16.31
CA PHE A 89 -10.95 -1.57 16.84
C PHE A 89 -11.45 -1.48 18.28
N GLN A 90 -12.18 -2.48 18.77
CA GLN A 90 -12.51 -2.57 20.19
C GLN A 90 -11.25 -2.78 21.04
N LYS A 91 -10.27 -3.48 20.48
CA LYS A 91 -8.99 -3.77 21.14
C LYS A 91 -8.03 -2.57 21.15
N TYR A 92 -7.99 -1.80 20.06
CA TYR A 92 -6.98 -0.76 19.86
C TYR A 92 -7.51 0.64 19.54
N LYS A 93 -8.81 0.84 19.49
CA LYS A 93 -9.51 2.03 18.99
C LYS A 93 -9.30 2.25 17.47
N TYR A 94 -10.24 2.93 16.88
CA TYR A 94 -10.20 3.35 15.47
C TYR A 94 -9.41 4.65 15.33
N PRO A 95 -8.26 4.69 14.66
CA PRO A 95 -7.45 5.90 14.58
C PRO A 95 -7.70 6.73 13.33
N PHE A 96 -8.50 6.24 12.37
CA PHE A 96 -8.59 6.77 11.01
C PHE A 96 -9.59 7.93 10.85
N ASN A 97 -9.88 8.67 11.90
CA ASN A 97 -10.72 9.87 11.92
C ASN A 97 -9.91 11.15 12.19
N ARG A 98 -8.74 11.26 11.59
CA ARG A 98 -7.80 12.37 11.73
C ARG A 98 -7.09 12.65 10.41
N ASP A 99 -6.35 13.74 10.35
CA ASP A 99 -5.54 14.07 9.19
C ASP A 99 -4.35 13.12 9.05
N TYR A 100 -4.04 12.77 7.80
CA TYR A 100 -2.88 11.99 7.38
C TYR A 100 -2.13 12.76 6.30
N TYR A 101 -0.87 12.45 6.14
CA TYR A 101 -0.07 12.90 5.00
C TYR A 101 0.30 11.72 4.12
N MET A 102 0.48 11.99 2.83
CA MET A 102 0.80 10.95 1.85
C MET A 102 2.31 10.71 1.80
N ILE A 103 2.69 9.44 1.71
CA ILE A 103 4.06 9.00 1.44
C ILE A 103 4.04 8.16 0.16
N LEU A 104 4.97 8.46 -0.75
CA LEU A 104 5.25 7.68 -1.94
C LEU A 104 6.64 7.07 -1.78
N ASN A 105 6.75 5.75 -1.92
CA ASN A 105 7.95 5.02 -1.56
C ASN A 105 8.16 3.83 -2.51
N VAL A 106 9.42 3.55 -2.83
CA VAL A 106 9.85 2.30 -3.45
C VAL A 106 10.98 1.73 -2.61
N ALA A 107 10.79 0.52 -2.12
CA ALA A 107 11.80 -0.20 -1.36
C ALA A 107 12.48 -1.25 -2.24
N VAL A 108 13.79 -1.40 -2.07
CA VAL A 108 14.58 -2.49 -2.67
C VAL A 108 14.80 -3.54 -1.60
N GLY A 109 14.10 -4.68 -1.74
CA GLY A 109 14.17 -5.77 -0.75
C GLY A 109 13.54 -5.43 0.60
N GLY A 110 14.05 -6.06 1.63
CA GLY A 110 13.60 -5.88 3.00
C GLY A 110 12.56 -6.93 3.43
N LYS A 111 12.03 -6.74 4.65
CA LYS A 111 11.16 -7.70 5.31
C LYS A 111 9.82 -7.91 4.58
N TYR A 112 9.29 -6.87 3.95
CA TYR A 112 8.01 -6.95 3.25
C TYR A 112 8.05 -7.97 2.10
N ASP A 113 9.19 -8.12 1.43
CA ASP A 113 9.40 -9.11 0.37
C ASP A 113 10.22 -10.32 0.84
N ASP A 114 10.15 -10.65 2.15
CA ASP A 114 10.80 -11.83 2.74
C ASP A 114 12.31 -11.91 2.45
N TYR A 115 12.96 -10.76 2.25
CA TYR A 115 14.40 -10.63 1.90
C TYR A 115 14.80 -11.35 0.60
N TRP A 116 13.86 -11.49 -0.34
CA TRP A 116 14.11 -12.16 -1.62
C TRP A 116 15.02 -11.40 -2.57
N VAL A 117 15.09 -10.07 -2.44
CA VAL A 117 15.91 -9.26 -3.32
C VAL A 117 17.37 -9.35 -2.93
N ASP A 118 18.19 -9.84 -3.85
CA ASP A 118 19.63 -9.77 -3.79
C ASP A 118 20.09 -8.38 -4.28
N PHE A 119 20.77 -7.63 -3.41
CA PHE A 119 21.20 -6.27 -3.74
C PHE A 119 22.27 -6.23 -4.82
N ASP A 120 23.19 -7.20 -4.83
CA ASP A 120 24.25 -7.27 -5.84
C ASP A 120 23.65 -7.63 -7.21
N ALA A 121 22.69 -8.55 -7.27
CA ALA A 121 21.93 -8.84 -8.48
C ALA A 121 21.15 -7.63 -8.99
N PHE A 122 20.47 -6.90 -8.09
CA PHE A 122 19.77 -5.66 -8.41
C PHE A 122 20.71 -4.59 -8.97
N CYS A 123 21.89 -4.41 -8.38
CA CYS A 123 22.88 -3.46 -8.86
C CYS A 123 23.57 -3.91 -10.14
N SER A 124 23.80 -5.22 -10.35
CA SER A 124 24.43 -5.75 -11.56
C SER A 124 23.55 -5.58 -12.80
N ASP A 125 22.23 -5.53 -12.63
CA ASP A 125 21.29 -5.20 -13.71
C ASP A 125 21.22 -3.69 -14.02
N ARG A 126 22.26 -2.94 -13.66
CA ARG A 126 22.42 -1.49 -13.87
C ARG A 126 21.37 -0.62 -13.16
N ALA A 127 20.58 -1.19 -12.26
CA ALA A 127 19.56 -0.46 -11.51
C ALA A 127 20.16 0.64 -10.63
N CYS A 128 21.38 0.43 -10.11
CA CYS A 128 22.06 1.38 -9.23
C CYS A 128 22.76 2.54 -9.96
N SER A 129 22.99 2.41 -11.28
CA SER A 129 23.76 3.40 -12.06
C SER A 129 23.14 3.68 -13.43
N ASN A 130 21.85 3.74 -13.52
CA ASN A 130 21.12 3.70 -14.77
C ASN A 130 21.18 5.00 -15.58
N LYS A 131 22.29 5.21 -16.28
CA LYS A 131 22.44 6.31 -17.25
C LYS A 131 21.93 5.95 -18.65
N GLU A 132 21.89 4.65 -19.00
CA GLU A 132 21.56 4.18 -20.35
C GLU A 132 20.06 3.93 -20.54
N ASN A 133 19.38 3.52 -19.50
CA ASN A 133 17.92 3.34 -19.50
C ASN A 133 17.29 4.00 -18.25
N PRO A 134 17.06 5.30 -18.32
CA PRO A 134 16.53 6.05 -17.17
C PRO A 134 15.11 5.63 -16.76
N ASP A 135 14.40 4.88 -17.59
CA ASP A 135 13.02 4.44 -17.31
C ASP A 135 12.92 3.03 -16.74
N SER A 136 14.04 2.29 -16.68
CA SER A 136 14.06 1.01 -15.98
C SER A 136 14.07 1.21 -14.47
N HIS A 137 13.45 0.28 -13.74
CA HIS A 137 13.41 0.26 -12.28
C HIS A 137 12.76 1.52 -11.63
N ARG A 138 11.81 2.13 -12.32
CA ARG A 138 11.05 3.28 -11.82
C ARG A 138 9.66 2.87 -11.37
N PHE A 139 9.20 3.52 -10.33
CA PHE A 139 7.78 3.61 -10.01
C PHE A 139 7.25 4.89 -10.66
N ILE A 140 6.37 4.75 -11.62
CA ILE A 140 5.82 5.87 -12.40
C ILE A 140 4.42 6.17 -11.90
N ILE A 141 4.19 7.41 -11.51
CA ILE A 141 2.89 7.92 -11.08
C ILE A 141 2.45 8.92 -12.13
N ASP A 142 1.32 8.64 -12.78
CA ASP A 142 0.74 9.51 -13.79
C ASP A 142 0.00 10.68 -13.13
N TRP A 143 -0.86 10.36 -12.15
CA TRP A 143 -1.61 11.39 -11.43
C TRP A 143 -1.96 10.93 -10.01
N ILE A 144 -2.22 11.92 -9.17
CA ILE A 144 -2.81 11.76 -7.83
C ILE A 144 -3.92 12.79 -7.74
N GLU A 145 -5.10 12.35 -7.35
CA GLU A 145 -6.27 13.19 -7.17
C GLU A 145 -6.81 13.06 -5.76
N TYR A 146 -7.23 14.16 -5.19
CA TYR A 146 -7.91 14.21 -3.90
C TYR A 146 -9.20 14.98 -4.04
N GLU A 147 -10.31 14.36 -3.67
CA GLU A 147 -11.62 14.96 -3.60
C GLU A 147 -12.16 14.90 -2.18
N ARG A 148 -12.69 15.99 -1.69
CA ARG A 148 -13.37 16.04 -0.41
C ARG A 148 -14.85 15.72 -0.61
N LEU A 149 -15.29 14.59 -0.02
CA LEU A 149 -16.68 14.13 -0.07
C LEU A 149 -17.56 14.86 0.96
#